data_5a5ed508be197cf113e8721d6123e386
#
_entry.id   5a5ed508be197cf113e8721d6123e386
#
_cell.length_a   1.000
_cell.length_b   1.000
_cell.length_c   1.000
_cell.angle_alpha   90.00
_cell.angle_beta   90.00
_cell.angle_gamma   90.00
#
_symmetry.space_group_name_H-M   'P 1'
#
loop_
_entity.id
_entity.type
_entity.pdbx_description
1 polymer ?
#
loop_
_entity_poly.entity_id
_entity_poly.type
_entity_poly.pdbx_seq_one_letter_code
_entity_poly.pdbx_strand_id
1 'polypeptide(L)'
;MEQFSLTDIKKKNLSDVYQYIYMNPSCSKQEIATALSVSLPTVTQHLTTLESQNLIEKCGRLSSSVGRRAVAYQILSNAQIAIGIEILSHTVRLLAVNLYGEAIAKEKLTLTFEPTNAYLSKLSNAVKTFLESNHYKENNILGIGLGVQGLISPDGSEFTYGKILNCTGFSLEAFANTFSVPCKFIHDSECACNTELWKSPDIKDVTYISLNYHLGGAIIVDGQLLTGATGKSGTFEHMTLVPGGHDCYCGRQGCAECYCSVNSLLGDSDNLEEFFEKKSAGDTGCIERWEDYLRHLSILINNLHMVLEHTVILGGHVAPYFTDEDFSKIRHYVAERSTFDDDTSYIIPGNHANIIFRIFRLFIIFHFFFRLPIDIFTFVRYYNINKRKGGRTTNQLNLYLKSKERGTVQCRGQSKLKRV
;
A
#
# COMPACT_ATOMS: atom_id res chain seq x y z
N MET A 1 -4.25 27.05 20.52
CA MET A 1 -2.86 27.06 20.05
C MET A 1 -2.09 26.12 20.96
N GLU A 2 -1.78 24.92 20.47
CA GLU A 2 -0.87 24.03 21.21
C GLU A 2 0.51 24.64 21.23
N GLN A 3 1.06 24.86 22.43
CA GLN A 3 2.43 25.33 22.61
C GLN A 3 3.37 24.15 22.33
N PHE A 4 4.04 24.16 21.17
CA PHE A 4 5.12 23.23 20.91
C PHE A 4 6.26 23.45 21.88
N SER A 5 6.67 22.41 22.59
CA SER A 5 7.83 22.47 23.48
C SER A 5 9.13 22.52 22.64
N LEU A 6 10.22 23.06 23.21
CA LEU A 6 11.55 23.01 22.58
C LEU A 6 11.99 21.58 22.25
N THR A 7 11.50 20.61 23.01
CA THR A 7 11.75 19.17 22.80
C THR A 7 11.02 18.66 21.54
N ASP A 8 9.81 19.14 21.29
CA ASP A 8 9.04 18.75 20.11
C ASP A 8 9.65 19.33 18.82
N ILE A 9 10.13 20.58 18.90
CA ILE A 9 10.87 21.22 17.79
C ILE A 9 12.16 20.44 17.47
N LYS A 10 12.93 20.02 18.49
CA LYS A 10 14.15 19.21 18.30
C LYS A 10 13.85 17.85 17.67
N LYS A 11 12.78 17.17 18.14
CA LYS A 11 12.34 15.90 17.56
C LYS A 11 11.91 16.07 16.10
N LYS A 12 11.14 17.12 15.81
CA LYS A 12 10.73 17.45 14.44
C LYS A 12 11.93 17.69 13.53
N ASN A 13 12.86 18.54 13.93
CA ASN A 13 14.05 18.84 13.13
C ASN A 13 14.92 17.59 12.89
N LEU A 14 15.06 16.69 13.87
CA LEU A 14 15.76 15.43 13.70
C LEU A 14 15.07 14.55 12.64
N SER A 15 13.76 14.47 12.69
CA SER A 15 12.95 13.76 11.70
C SER A 15 13.08 14.35 10.31
N ASP A 16 13.00 15.69 10.19
CA ASP A 16 13.12 16.40 8.91
C ASP A 16 14.50 16.15 8.27
N VAL A 17 15.58 16.16 9.07
CA VAL A 17 16.94 15.84 8.60
C VAL A 17 17.02 14.39 8.10
N TYR A 18 16.48 13.43 8.86
CA TYR A 18 16.46 12.03 8.45
C TYR A 18 15.66 11.82 7.16
N GLN A 19 14.48 12.43 7.06
CA GLN A 19 13.64 12.38 5.86
C GLN A 19 14.34 12.98 4.65
N TYR A 20 15.04 14.10 4.82
CA TYR A 20 15.80 14.71 3.72
C TYR A 20 16.88 13.76 3.19
N ILE A 21 17.64 13.10 4.08
CA ILE A 21 18.67 12.12 3.69
C ILE A 21 18.04 10.92 2.98
N TYR A 22 16.90 10.44 3.48
CA TYR A 22 16.14 9.34 2.87
C TYR A 22 15.75 9.66 1.42
N MET A 23 15.27 10.89 1.20
CA MET A 23 14.84 11.36 -0.11
C MET A 23 15.99 11.70 -1.05
N ASN A 24 17.14 12.08 -0.50
CA ASN A 24 18.29 12.56 -1.25
C ASN A 24 19.55 11.77 -0.84
N PRO A 25 19.66 10.49 -1.27
CA PRO A 25 20.84 9.70 -1.00
C PRO A 25 22.11 10.41 -1.47
N SER A 26 23.16 10.32 -0.68
CA SER A 26 24.43 10.99 -0.94
C SER A 26 24.39 12.53 -0.84
N CYS A 27 23.62 13.08 0.09
CA CYS A 27 23.57 14.52 0.33
C CYS A 27 24.61 14.98 1.37
N SER A 28 25.07 16.23 1.23
CA SER A 28 25.96 16.89 2.19
C SER A 28 25.19 17.61 3.29
N LYS A 29 25.84 17.89 4.43
CA LYS A 29 25.23 18.69 5.49
C LYS A 29 24.89 20.12 5.07
N GLN A 30 25.60 20.68 4.08
CA GLN A 30 25.29 22.00 3.54
C GLN A 30 23.98 21.99 2.75
N GLU A 31 23.77 20.95 1.92
CA GLU A 31 22.51 20.78 1.17
C GLU A 31 21.34 20.58 2.14
N ILE A 32 21.50 19.76 3.19
CA ILE A 32 20.50 19.56 4.23
C ILE A 32 20.15 20.92 4.92
N ALA A 33 21.18 21.68 5.35
CA ALA A 33 21.00 22.96 6.02
C ALA A 33 20.25 23.97 5.15
N THR A 34 20.62 24.06 3.87
CA THR A 34 19.97 24.95 2.90
C THR A 34 18.53 24.55 2.62
N ALA A 35 18.29 23.26 2.38
CA ALA A 35 16.97 22.75 2.03
C ALA A 35 15.95 22.90 3.18
N LEU A 36 16.37 22.61 4.41
CA LEU A 36 15.52 22.66 5.57
C LEU A 36 15.49 24.03 6.27
N SER A 37 16.32 25.00 5.80
CA SER A 37 16.49 26.32 6.46
C SER A 37 16.93 26.19 7.92
N VAL A 38 17.78 25.23 8.23
CA VAL A 38 18.32 24.94 9.57
C VAL A 38 19.81 25.26 9.62
N SER A 39 20.31 25.71 10.78
CA SER A 39 21.72 26.08 10.94
C SER A 39 22.65 24.86 10.80
N LEU A 40 23.84 25.05 10.23
CA LEU A 40 24.86 23.98 10.10
C LEU A 40 25.22 23.31 11.43
N PRO A 41 25.36 24.03 12.58
CA PRO A 41 25.56 23.38 13.88
C PRO A 41 24.42 22.43 14.24
N THR A 42 23.16 22.84 14.03
CA THR A 42 21.98 22.03 14.30
C THR A 42 21.96 20.77 13.43
N VAL A 43 22.20 20.91 12.12
CA VAL A 43 22.30 19.77 11.22
C VAL A 43 23.43 18.82 11.64
N THR A 44 24.60 19.37 12.03
CA THR A 44 25.73 18.57 12.50
C THR A 44 25.36 17.76 13.76
N GLN A 45 24.65 18.36 14.71
CA GLN A 45 24.17 17.66 15.91
C GLN A 45 23.20 16.52 15.56
N HIS A 46 22.25 16.76 14.65
CA HIS A 46 21.29 15.74 14.21
C HIS A 46 21.96 14.61 13.45
N LEU A 47 22.92 14.90 12.57
CA LEU A 47 23.72 13.87 11.88
C LEU A 47 24.48 13.00 12.88
N THR A 48 25.13 13.60 13.89
CA THR A 48 25.82 12.85 14.95
C THR A 48 24.85 11.94 15.71
N THR A 49 23.65 12.43 16.03
CA THR A 49 22.61 11.61 16.69
C THR A 49 22.20 10.44 15.81
N LEU A 50 21.91 10.68 14.54
CA LEU A 50 21.49 9.63 13.59
C LEU A 50 22.61 8.61 13.32
N GLU A 51 23.88 9.05 13.22
CA GLU A 51 25.03 8.16 13.12
C GLU A 51 25.18 7.28 14.38
N SER A 52 25.02 7.86 15.58
CA SER A 52 25.11 7.12 16.84
C SER A 52 23.99 6.09 17.02
N GLN A 53 22.84 6.31 16.36
CA GLN A 53 21.71 5.37 16.29
C GLN A 53 21.84 4.34 15.16
N ASN A 54 22.93 4.36 14.39
CA ASN A 54 23.14 3.54 13.19
C ASN A 54 22.03 3.65 12.16
N LEU A 55 21.43 4.83 12.00
CA LEU A 55 20.39 5.09 11.00
C LEU A 55 20.92 5.65 9.69
N ILE A 56 22.10 6.31 9.75
CA ILE A 56 22.77 6.88 8.58
C ILE A 56 24.27 6.54 8.60
N GLU A 57 24.89 6.64 7.43
CA GLU A 57 26.34 6.49 7.28
C GLU A 57 26.93 7.52 6.32
N LYS A 58 28.26 7.66 6.37
CA LYS A 58 29.02 8.44 5.39
C LYS A 58 29.30 7.59 4.16
N CYS A 59 28.75 7.96 3.01
CA CYS A 59 28.85 7.19 1.77
C CYS A 59 29.91 7.73 0.79
N GLY A 60 30.82 8.59 1.24
CA GLY A 60 31.90 9.12 0.42
C GLY A 60 31.99 10.64 0.46
N ARG A 61 32.52 11.22 -0.65
CA ARG A 61 32.65 12.67 -0.82
C ARG A 61 32.05 13.09 -2.15
N LEU A 62 31.25 14.15 -2.13
CA LEU A 62 30.67 14.72 -3.34
C LEU A 62 31.76 15.33 -4.23
N SER A 63 31.60 15.21 -5.56
CA SER A 63 32.45 15.88 -6.52
C SER A 63 32.25 17.40 -6.40
N SER A 64 33.32 18.14 -6.23
CA SER A 64 33.31 19.61 -6.18
C SER A 64 34.30 20.14 -7.23
N SER A 65 33.84 21.12 -7.99
CA SER A 65 34.71 21.85 -8.94
C SER A 65 35.58 22.88 -8.24
N VAL A 66 35.24 23.32 -7.03
CA VAL A 66 35.97 24.32 -6.25
C VAL A 66 35.90 23.99 -4.76
N GLY A 67 37.02 23.79 -4.09
CA GLY A 67 37.16 23.63 -2.66
C GLY A 67 37.20 22.20 -2.13
N ARG A 68 37.17 22.04 -0.78
CA ARG A 68 37.27 20.74 -0.11
C ARG A 68 35.99 19.94 -0.37
N ARG A 69 36.13 18.72 -0.86
CA ARG A 69 35.01 17.79 -1.11
C ARG A 69 34.19 17.55 0.15
N ALA A 70 32.88 17.82 0.08
CA ALA A 70 31.96 17.63 1.17
C ALA A 70 31.71 16.12 1.44
N VAL A 71 31.56 15.76 2.71
CA VAL A 71 31.13 14.41 3.12
C VAL A 71 29.70 14.21 2.72
N ALA A 72 29.40 13.08 2.08
CA ALA A 72 28.07 12.66 1.71
C ALA A 72 27.50 11.69 2.76
N TYR A 73 26.21 11.80 3.03
CA TYR A 73 25.45 10.97 3.97
C TYR A 73 24.34 10.22 3.23
N GLN A 74 24.08 8.99 3.66
CA GLN A 74 22.97 8.16 3.20
C GLN A 74 22.36 7.38 4.35
N ILE A 75 21.15 6.87 4.13
CA ILE A 75 20.47 5.97 5.09
C ILE A 75 21.18 4.61 5.09
N LEU A 76 21.35 4.02 6.26
CA LEU A 76 21.66 2.60 6.40
C LEU A 76 20.39 1.79 6.14
N SER A 77 20.20 1.36 4.89
CA SER A 77 18.93 0.76 4.43
C SER A 77 18.48 -0.46 5.25
N ASN A 78 19.44 -1.23 5.77
CA ASN A 78 19.19 -2.44 6.55
C ASN A 78 19.30 -2.23 8.07
N ALA A 79 19.44 -0.99 8.55
CA ALA A 79 19.53 -0.69 9.99
C ALA A 79 18.27 -1.14 10.73
N GLN A 80 17.14 -1.00 10.09
CA GLN A 80 15.85 -1.51 10.53
C GLN A 80 15.13 -2.19 9.37
N ILE A 81 14.33 -3.21 9.71
CA ILE A 81 13.59 -4.01 8.76
C ILE A 81 12.15 -4.18 9.22
N ALA A 82 11.29 -4.58 8.31
CA ALA A 82 9.93 -4.98 8.64
C ALA A 82 9.66 -6.38 8.11
N ILE A 83 8.82 -7.13 8.80
CA ILE A 83 8.44 -8.49 8.44
C ILE A 83 7.00 -8.50 7.92
N GLY A 84 6.82 -9.04 6.72
CA GLY A 84 5.53 -9.31 6.12
C GLY A 84 5.23 -10.79 6.09
N ILE A 85 4.02 -11.17 6.47
CA ILE A 85 3.53 -12.53 6.47
C ILE A 85 2.24 -12.57 5.66
N GLU A 86 2.22 -13.31 4.56
CA GLU A 86 1.00 -13.59 3.82
C GLU A 86 0.45 -14.95 4.25
N ILE A 87 -0.80 -14.96 4.72
CA ILE A 87 -1.49 -16.18 5.15
C ILE A 87 -2.54 -16.53 4.10
N LEU A 88 -2.34 -17.68 3.45
CA LEU A 88 -3.27 -18.31 2.53
C LEU A 88 -3.79 -19.61 3.13
N SER A 89 -4.78 -20.26 2.51
CA SER A 89 -5.40 -21.49 3.05
C SER A 89 -4.38 -22.62 3.37
N HIS A 90 -3.36 -22.82 2.51
CA HIS A 90 -2.38 -23.90 2.67
C HIS A 90 -0.93 -23.44 2.64
N THR A 91 -0.70 -22.14 2.54
CA THR A 91 0.64 -21.59 2.35
C THR A 91 0.82 -20.34 3.18
N VAL A 92 1.98 -20.20 3.79
CA VAL A 92 2.45 -18.96 4.40
C VAL A 92 3.67 -18.49 3.62
N ARG A 93 3.74 -17.20 3.35
CA ARG A 93 4.91 -16.57 2.76
C ARG A 93 5.46 -15.53 3.72
N LEU A 94 6.76 -15.60 3.98
CA LEU A 94 7.49 -14.66 4.82
C LEU A 94 8.35 -13.75 3.94
N LEU A 95 8.41 -12.48 4.29
CA LEU A 95 9.20 -11.48 3.60
C LEU A 95 9.84 -10.52 4.61
N ALA A 96 11.15 -10.31 4.49
CA ALA A 96 11.82 -9.20 5.16
C ALA A 96 12.06 -8.07 4.15
N VAL A 97 11.80 -6.83 4.57
CA VAL A 97 12.02 -5.63 3.77
C VAL A 97 12.87 -4.62 4.54
N ASN A 98 13.74 -3.92 3.82
CA ASN A 98 14.56 -2.85 4.37
C ASN A 98 13.83 -1.50 4.38
N LEU A 99 14.49 -0.45 4.87
CA LEU A 99 13.94 0.90 4.96
C LEU A 99 13.56 1.51 3.60
N TYR A 100 14.17 1.09 2.50
CA TYR A 100 13.76 1.48 1.15
C TYR A 100 12.64 0.60 0.58
N GLY A 101 12.10 -0.31 1.39
CA GLY A 101 11.09 -1.25 0.96
C GLY A 101 11.62 -2.30 -0.03
N GLU A 102 12.90 -2.59 -0.08
CA GLU A 102 13.47 -3.64 -0.90
C GLU A 102 13.37 -4.98 -0.18
N ALA A 103 12.95 -6.03 -0.89
CA ALA A 103 12.92 -7.38 -0.36
C ALA A 103 14.35 -7.88 -0.15
N ILE A 104 14.70 -8.17 1.09
CA ILE A 104 16.04 -8.62 1.49
C ILE A 104 16.09 -10.11 1.84
N ALA A 105 14.97 -10.71 2.21
CA ALA A 105 14.80 -12.15 2.37
C ALA A 105 13.36 -12.56 2.11
N LYS A 106 13.16 -13.80 1.64
CA LYS A 106 11.82 -14.37 1.42
C LYS A 106 11.85 -15.88 1.65
N GLU A 107 10.74 -16.40 2.17
CA GLU A 107 10.53 -17.83 2.37
C GLU A 107 9.08 -18.21 2.09
N LYS A 108 8.84 -19.42 1.60
CA LYS A 108 7.50 -19.99 1.39
C LYS A 108 7.40 -21.28 2.16
N LEU A 109 6.36 -21.40 2.97
CA LEU A 109 6.11 -22.54 3.85
C LEU A 109 4.76 -23.17 3.50
N THR A 110 4.68 -24.48 3.55
CA THR A 110 3.41 -25.21 3.55
C THR A 110 2.90 -25.28 4.98
N LEU A 111 1.90 -24.47 5.29
CA LEU A 111 1.25 -24.41 6.61
C LEU A 111 -0.24 -24.13 6.38
N THR A 112 -1.07 -25.16 6.57
CA THR A 112 -2.53 -25.03 6.44
C THR A 112 -3.06 -24.17 7.55
N PHE A 113 -3.85 -23.15 7.18
CA PHE A 113 -4.46 -22.23 8.12
C PHE A 113 -5.51 -22.93 8.98
N GLU A 114 -5.43 -22.70 10.27
CA GLU A 114 -6.43 -23.10 11.26
C GLU A 114 -6.62 -21.96 12.25
N PRO A 115 -7.85 -21.52 12.56
CA PRO A 115 -8.08 -20.43 13.52
C PRO A 115 -7.88 -20.92 14.97
N THR A 116 -6.65 -21.32 15.32
CA THR A 116 -6.28 -21.88 16.61
C THR A 116 -4.98 -21.28 17.15
N ASN A 117 -4.82 -21.25 18.46
CA ASN A 117 -3.56 -20.83 19.09
C ASN A 117 -2.40 -21.79 18.72
N ALA A 118 -2.69 -23.06 18.44
CA ALA A 118 -1.68 -24.00 17.96
C ALA A 118 -1.10 -23.60 16.60
N TYR A 119 -1.95 -23.13 15.69
CA TYR A 119 -1.53 -22.56 14.40
C TYR A 119 -0.64 -21.32 14.63
N LEU A 120 -1.08 -20.38 15.48
CA LEU A 120 -0.30 -19.17 15.78
C LEU A 120 1.05 -19.51 16.39
N SER A 121 1.13 -20.54 17.23
CA SER A 121 2.42 -21.02 17.79
C SER A 121 3.34 -21.58 16.71
N LYS A 122 2.81 -22.38 15.76
CA LYS A 122 3.59 -22.88 14.61
C LYS A 122 4.09 -21.72 13.74
N LEU A 123 3.22 -20.75 13.47
CA LEU A 123 3.54 -19.54 12.70
C LEU A 123 4.62 -18.72 13.39
N SER A 124 4.51 -18.49 14.72
CA SER A 124 5.51 -17.78 15.51
C SER A 124 6.88 -18.47 15.45
N ASN A 125 6.92 -19.79 15.57
CA ASN A 125 8.15 -20.55 15.45
C ASN A 125 8.77 -20.44 14.05
N ALA A 126 7.95 -20.51 13.00
CA ALA A 126 8.42 -20.32 11.63
C ALA A 126 9.04 -18.93 11.44
N VAL A 127 8.39 -17.87 11.98
CA VAL A 127 8.95 -16.51 11.92
C VAL A 127 10.27 -16.42 12.69
N LYS A 128 10.38 -17.00 13.89
CA LYS A 128 11.63 -17.02 14.64
C LYS A 128 12.75 -17.71 13.87
N THR A 129 12.47 -18.87 13.29
CA THR A 129 13.43 -19.60 12.43
C THR A 129 13.87 -18.75 11.24
N PHE A 130 12.92 -18.07 10.58
CA PHE A 130 13.22 -17.15 9.47
C PHE A 130 14.13 -16.00 9.92
N LEU A 131 13.89 -15.40 11.09
CA LEU A 131 14.72 -14.34 11.63
C LEU A 131 16.14 -14.83 11.96
N GLU A 132 16.26 -15.97 12.61
CA GLU A 132 17.54 -16.59 12.98
C GLU A 132 18.36 -16.97 11.74
N SER A 133 17.75 -17.62 10.75
CA SER A 133 18.40 -18.03 9.51
C SER A 133 18.95 -16.87 8.69
N ASN A 134 18.31 -15.69 8.81
CA ASN A 134 18.75 -14.47 8.12
C ASN A 134 19.56 -13.53 9.03
N HIS A 135 19.89 -13.95 10.26
CA HIS A 135 20.65 -13.18 11.25
C HIS A 135 20.01 -11.84 11.64
N TYR A 136 18.66 -11.76 11.58
CA TYR A 136 17.91 -10.58 11.98
C TYR A 136 17.69 -10.59 13.50
N LYS A 137 18.00 -9.46 14.15
CA LYS A 137 17.74 -9.26 15.57
C LYS A 137 16.40 -8.57 15.77
N GLU A 138 15.62 -9.02 16.74
CA GLU A 138 14.29 -8.50 17.01
C GLU A 138 14.29 -6.98 17.28
N ASN A 139 15.32 -6.45 17.94
CA ASN A 139 15.47 -5.02 18.19
C ASN A 139 15.67 -4.16 16.91
N ASN A 140 15.98 -4.79 15.78
CA ASN A 140 16.06 -4.13 14.48
C ASN A 140 14.78 -4.26 13.67
N ILE A 141 13.75 -4.94 14.22
CA ILE A 141 12.47 -5.14 13.54
C ILE A 141 11.51 -4.03 13.94
N LEU A 142 10.96 -3.31 12.96
CA LEU A 142 9.98 -2.26 13.16
C LEU A 142 8.61 -2.81 13.58
N GLY A 143 8.25 -3.94 13.01
CA GLY A 143 6.98 -4.62 13.26
C GLY A 143 6.74 -5.76 12.31
N ILE A 144 5.67 -6.53 12.59
CA ILE A 144 5.24 -7.69 11.82
C ILE A 144 3.80 -7.46 11.34
N GLY A 145 3.59 -7.45 10.02
CA GLY A 145 2.26 -7.36 9.43
C GLY A 145 1.84 -8.72 8.86
N LEU A 146 0.60 -9.11 9.14
CA LEU A 146 0.02 -10.36 8.65
C LEU A 146 -1.09 -10.05 7.66
N GLY A 147 -0.82 -10.23 6.36
CA GLY A 147 -1.78 -10.05 5.27
C GLY A 147 -2.71 -11.25 5.18
N VAL A 148 -3.99 -10.98 5.23
CA VAL A 148 -5.03 -11.99 5.35
C VAL A 148 -6.25 -11.65 4.49
N GLN A 149 -6.99 -12.70 4.10
CA GLN A 149 -8.25 -12.57 3.41
C GLN A 149 -9.40 -12.49 4.41
N GLY A 150 -9.93 -11.28 4.63
CA GLY A 150 -11.02 -11.03 5.56
C GLY A 150 -10.99 -9.61 6.13
N LEU A 151 -12.10 -9.17 6.70
CA LEU A 151 -12.18 -7.86 7.33
C LEU A 151 -11.54 -7.90 8.71
N ILE A 152 -10.79 -6.87 9.00
CA ILE A 152 -9.98 -6.76 10.21
C ILE A 152 -10.50 -5.61 11.07
N SER A 153 -10.37 -5.73 12.38
CA SER A 153 -10.65 -4.64 13.32
C SER A 153 -9.75 -3.43 13.05
N PRO A 154 -10.20 -2.19 13.33
CA PRO A 154 -9.41 -0.98 13.04
C PRO A 154 -8.02 -0.96 13.70
N ASP A 155 -7.84 -1.66 14.81
CA ASP A 155 -6.55 -1.81 15.49
C ASP A 155 -5.68 -2.95 14.94
N GLY A 156 -6.22 -3.78 14.04
CA GLY A 156 -5.52 -4.90 13.43
C GLY A 156 -5.38 -6.13 14.33
N SER A 157 -6.17 -6.24 15.41
CA SER A 157 -6.02 -7.29 16.42
C SER A 157 -6.82 -8.56 16.14
N GLU A 158 -7.92 -8.47 15.38
CA GLU A 158 -8.81 -9.60 15.14
C GLU A 158 -9.54 -9.54 13.79
N PHE A 159 -10.04 -10.70 13.35
CA PHE A 159 -10.95 -10.79 12.22
C PHE A 159 -12.37 -10.41 12.63
N THR A 160 -12.89 -9.31 12.10
CA THR A 160 -14.31 -8.94 12.26
C THR A 160 -15.22 -9.73 11.32
N TYR A 161 -14.71 -10.19 10.18
CA TYR A 161 -15.41 -11.05 9.23
C TYR A 161 -14.39 -11.89 8.44
N GLY A 162 -14.39 -13.20 8.66
CA GLY A 162 -13.42 -14.15 8.07
C GLY A 162 -14.10 -15.39 7.52
N LYS A 163 -15.09 -15.24 6.62
CA LYS A 163 -15.87 -16.37 6.06
C LYS A 163 -15.03 -17.29 5.18
N ILE A 164 -14.11 -16.73 4.39
CA ILE A 164 -13.25 -17.51 3.46
C ILE A 164 -12.38 -18.49 4.24
N LEU A 165 -11.79 -18.06 5.34
CA LEU A 165 -10.93 -18.87 6.21
C LEU A 165 -11.64 -19.43 7.44
N ASN A 166 -12.96 -19.21 7.56
CA ASN A 166 -13.77 -19.59 8.71
C ASN A 166 -13.17 -19.14 10.06
N CYS A 167 -12.76 -17.88 10.15
CA CYS A 167 -11.96 -17.33 11.26
C CYS A 167 -12.53 -16.05 11.87
N THR A 168 -13.83 -15.76 11.68
CA THR A 168 -14.49 -14.60 12.32
C THR A 168 -14.29 -14.64 13.83
N GLY A 169 -13.83 -13.53 14.43
CA GLY A 169 -13.50 -13.43 15.86
C GLY A 169 -12.13 -14.01 16.24
N PHE A 170 -11.35 -14.46 15.28
CA PHE A 170 -10.00 -14.98 15.55
C PHE A 170 -9.03 -13.84 15.88
N SER A 171 -8.40 -13.90 17.06
CA SER A 171 -7.50 -12.88 17.59
C SER A 171 -6.04 -13.17 17.27
N LEU A 172 -5.27 -12.10 17.05
CA LEU A 172 -3.82 -12.12 16.87
C LEU A 172 -3.05 -12.22 18.20
N GLU A 173 -3.71 -12.08 19.33
CA GLU A 173 -3.07 -11.88 20.65
C GLU A 173 -2.00 -12.93 20.97
N ALA A 174 -2.30 -14.21 20.76
CA ALA A 174 -1.35 -15.29 21.05
C ALA A 174 -0.08 -15.22 20.18
N PHE A 175 -0.16 -14.71 18.96
CA PHE A 175 1.00 -14.45 18.11
C PHE A 175 1.74 -13.18 18.58
N ALA A 176 1.00 -12.09 18.76
CA ALA A 176 1.57 -10.79 19.14
C ALA A 176 2.35 -10.86 20.45
N ASN A 177 1.86 -11.61 21.44
CA ASN A 177 2.54 -11.82 22.71
C ASN A 177 3.86 -12.61 22.61
N THR A 178 4.17 -13.19 21.44
CA THR A 178 5.42 -13.93 21.19
C THR A 178 6.59 -13.01 20.83
N PHE A 179 6.31 -11.79 20.39
CA PHE A 179 7.28 -10.83 19.89
C PHE A 179 7.23 -9.53 20.70
N SER A 180 8.39 -8.88 20.88
CA SER A 180 8.48 -7.57 21.53
C SER A 180 8.14 -6.39 20.61
N VAL A 181 7.86 -6.67 19.33
CA VAL A 181 7.54 -5.69 18.32
C VAL A 181 6.03 -5.69 17.99
N PRO A 182 5.49 -4.56 17.50
CA PRO A 182 4.08 -4.50 17.11
C PRO A 182 3.72 -5.51 16.02
N CYS A 183 2.60 -6.21 16.21
CA CYS A 183 2.06 -7.17 15.24
C CYS A 183 0.61 -6.78 14.89
N LYS A 184 0.25 -6.85 13.60
CA LYS A 184 -1.12 -6.52 13.14
C LYS A 184 -1.56 -7.39 11.98
N PHE A 185 -2.83 -7.77 11.98
CA PHE A 185 -3.51 -8.20 10.74
C PHE A 185 -3.74 -7.02 9.82
N ILE A 186 -3.68 -7.27 8.51
CA ILE A 186 -3.90 -6.27 7.47
C ILE A 186 -4.69 -6.96 6.34
N HIS A 187 -5.71 -6.30 5.82
CA HIS A 187 -6.46 -6.82 4.69
C HIS A 187 -5.61 -6.82 3.42
N ASP A 188 -5.62 -7.93 2.67
CA ASP A 188 -4.75 -8.13 1.50
C ASP A 188 -4.98 -7.09 0.38
N SER A 189 -6.24 -6.74 0.10
CA SER A 189 -6.57 -5.75 -0.93
C SER A 189 -6.14 -4.34 -0.55
N GLU A 190 -6.18 -3.96 0.74
CA GLU A 190 -5.64 -2.69 1.22
C GLU A 190 -4.13 -2.63 1.02
N CYS A 191 -3.45 -3.74 1.32
CA CYS A 191 -2.04 -3.87 1.05
C CYS A 191 -1.74 -3.65 -0.45
N ALA A 192 -2.46 -4.34 -1.34
CA ALA A 192 -2.27 -4.25 -2.78
C ALA A 192 -2.46 -2.81 -3.29
N CYS A 193 -3.52 -2.15 -2.87
CA CYS A 193 -3.85 -0.77 -3.22
C CYS A 193 -2.73 0.20 -2.82
N ASN A 194 -2.25 0.11 -1.58
CA ASN A 194 -1.15 0.95 -1.09
C ASN A 194 0.13 0.79 -1.93
N THR A 195 0.38 -0.41 -2.47
CA THR A 195 1.53 -0.65 -3.34
C THR A 195 1.40 0.04 -4.70
N GLU A 196 0.21 0.06 -5.28
CA GLU A 196 -0.04 0.79 -6.53
C GLU A 196 0.18 2.28 -6.35
N LEU A 197 -0.30 2.87 -5.26
CA LEU A 197 -0.07 4.27 -4.94
C LEU A 197 1.42 4.61 -4.79
N TRP A 198 2.19 3.74 -4.17
CA TRP A 198 3.63 3.95 -4.06
C TRP A 198 4.31 4.10 -5.41
N LYS A 199 3.85 3.36 -6.41
CA LYS A 199 4.37 3.45 -7.77
C LYS A 199 3.80 4.62 -8.57
N SER A 200 2.62 5.07 -8.21
CA SER A 200 1.87 6.13 -8.90
C SER A 200 1.52 7.26 -7.93
N PRO A 201 2.52 8.00 -7.41
CA PRO A 201 2.35 8.99 -6.36
C PRO A 201 1.52 10.23 -6.80
N ASP A 202 1.30 10.39 -8.08
CA ASP A 202 0.49 11.48 -8.63
C ASP A 202 -1.01 11.23 -8.50
N ILE A 203 -1.41 9.98 -8.27
CA ILE A 203 -2.81 9.60 -8.09
C ILE A 203 -3.15 9.72 -6.60
N LYS A 204 -4.18 10.50 -6.25
CA LYS A 204 -4.62 10.74 -4.86
C LYS A 204 -5.86 9.94 -4.51
N ASP A 205 -6.73 9.76 -5.50
CA ASP A 205 -8.03 9.17 -5.32
C ASP A 205 -8.11 7.92 -6.19
N VAL A 206 -8.23 6.77 -5.54
CA VAL A 206 -8.15 5.45 -6.17
C VAL A 206 -9.26 4.55 -5.66
N THR A 207 -9.91 3.88 -6.59
CA THR A 207 -10.68 2.68 -6.35
C THR A 207 -9.90 1.50 -6.91
N TYR A 208 -9.32 0.68 -6.02
CA TYR A 208 -8.56 -0.51 -6.39
C TYR A 208 -9.48 -1.73 -6.39
N ILE A 209 -9.58 -2.42 -7.52
CA ILE A 209 -10.33 -3.68 -7.65
C ILE A 209 -9.31 -4.82 -7.70
N SER A 210 -9.36 -5.68 -6.69
CA SER A 210 -8.45 -6.82 -6.51
C SER A 210 -9.07 -8.09 -7.12
N LEU A 211 -8.73 -8.39 -8.37
CA LEU A 211 -9.24 -9.51 -9.16
C LEU A 211 -8.48 -10.79 -8.81
N ASN A 212 -8.79 -11.34 -7.65
CA ASN A 212 -8.18 -12.54 -7.08
C ASN A 212 -9.17 -13.73 -7.05
N TYR A 213 -8.75 -14.87 -6.47
CA TYR A 213 -9.63 -16.05 -6.29
C TYR A 213 -10.94 -15.65 -5.60
N HIS A 214 -10.86 -14.73 -4.64
CA HIS A 214 -11.99 -13.94 -4.15
C HIS A 214 -11.78 -12.49 -4.54
N LEU A 215 -12.85 -11.85 -5.01
CA LEU A 215 -12.84 -10.44 -5.34
C LEU A 215 -12.60 -9.62 -4.06
N GLY A 216 -11.87 -8.55 -4.16
CA GLY A 216 -11.68 -7.62 -3.07
C GLY A 216 -11.51 -6.22 -3.57
N GLY A 217 -11.35 -5.26 -2.66
CA GLY A 217 -11.11 -3.89 -3.04
C GLY A 217 -10.56 -3.03 -1.93
N ALA A 218 -10.14 -1.83 -2.32
CA ALA A 218 -9.73 -0.78 -1.40
C ALA A 218 -10.00 0.59 -2.02
N ILE A 219 -10.25 1.56 -1.17
CA ILE A 219 -10.54 2.94 -1.57
C ILE A 219 -9.50 3.86 -0.94
N ILE A 220 -8.92 4.74 -1.74
CA ILE A 220 -8.03 5.82 -1.28
C ILE A 220 -8.68 7.15 -1.60
N VAL A 221 -8.75 8.03 -0.62
CA VAL A 221 -9.26 9.40 -0.74
C VAL A 221 -8.22 10.36 -0.20
N ASP A 222 -7.85 11.38 -0.97
CA ASP A 222 -6.79 12.33 -0.60
C ASP A 222 -5.47 11.66 -0.20
N GLY A 223 -5.16 10.51 -0.81
CA GLY A 223 -3.97 9.74 -0.51
C GLY A 223 -4.06 8.90 0.78
N GLN A 224 -5.21 8.77 1.40
CA GLN A 224 -5.42 7.99 2.62
C GLN A 224 -6.40 6.86 2.40
N LEU A 225 -6.12 5.71 3.02
CA LEU A 225 -7.01 4.55 2.95
C LEU A 225 -8.34 4.86 3.66
N LEU A 226 -9.45 4.66 2.94
CA LEU A 226 -10.79 4.77 3.49
C LEU A 226 -11.21 3.42 4.07
N THR A 227 -11.04 3.21 5.36
CA THR A 227 -11.43 1.97 6.04
C THR A 227 -12.89 1.96 6.49
N GLY A 228 -13.51 3.14 6.57
CA GLY A 228 -14.86 3.30 7.16
C GLY A 228 -14.87 3.10 8.67
N ALA A 229 -16.01 3.32 9.29
CA ALA A 229 -16.17 3.27 10.75
C ALA A 229 -15.94 1.87 11.35
N THR A 230 -16.11 0.81 10.57
CA THR A 230 -16.05 -0.60 11.02
C THR A 230 -15.15 -1.48 10.16
N GLY A 231 -14.26 -0.88 9.36
CA GLY A 231 -13.36 -1.61 8.47
C GLY A 231 -14.04 -2.30 7.28
N LYS A 232 -15.21 -1.84 6.86
CA LYS A 232 -16.00 -2.47 5.77
C LYS A 232 -15.94 -1.72 4.44
N SER A 233 -15.25 -0.59 4.36
CA SER A 233 -15.08 0.11 3.08
C SER A 233 -14.23 -0.74 2.14
N GLY A 234 -14.59 -0.72 0.84
CA GLY A 234 -13.86 -1.51 -0.17
C GLY A 234 -14.33 -2.96 -0.33
N THR A 235 -15.36 -3.41 0.39
CA THR A 235 -15.94 -4.75 0.23
C THR A 235 -16.81 -4.84 -1.03
N PHE A 236 -16.21 -4.62 -2.18
CA PHE A 236 -16.91 -4.58 -3.47
C PHE A 236 -17.48 -5.92 -3.88
N GLU A 237 -16.90 -7.01 -3.39
CA GLU A 237 -17.29 -8.39 -3.66
C GLU A 237 -18.75 -8.68 -3.31
N HIS A 238 -19.32 -7.94 -2.36
CA HIS A 238 -20.69 -8.13 -1.92
C HIS A 238 -21.70 -7.10 -2.47
N MET A 239 -21.28 -6.23 -3.38
CA MET A 239 -22.20 -5.40 -4.16
C MET A 239 -23.05 -6.29 -5.06
N THR A 240 -24.37 -6.07 -5.07
CA THR A 240 -25.28 -6.81 -5.94
C THR A 240 -25.15 -6.29 -7.37
N LEU A 241 -24.63 -7.10 -8.28
CA LEU A 241 -24.60 -6.81 -9.72
C LEU A 241 -25.82 -7.37 -10.46
N VAL A 242 -26.24 -8.57 -10.10
CA VAL A 242 -27.34 -9.29 -10.73
C VAL A 242 -28.38 -9.69 -9.69
N PRO A 243 -29.43 -8.92 -9.46
CA PRO A 243 -30.46 -9.27 -8.47
C PRO A 243 -31.04 -10.65 -8.73
N GLY A 244 -31.05 -11.53 -7.71
CA GLY A 244 -31.51 -12.92 -7.83
C GLY A 244 -30.59 -13.84 -8.65
N GLY A 245 -29.34 -13.41 -8.94
CA GLY A 245 -28.36 -14.21 -9.68
C GLY A 245 -27.70 -15.31 -8.83
N HIS A 246 -26.44 -15.65 -9.15
CA HIS A 246 -25.72 -16.76 -8.52
C HIS A 246 -25.58 -16.63 -7.00
N ASP A 247 -25.57 -17.76 -6.31
CA ASP A 247 -25.35 -17.84 -4.86
C ASP A 247 -23.92 -17.42 -4.49
N CYS A 248 -23.80 -16.52 -3.53
CA CYS A 248 -22.53 -16.07 -2.99
C CYS A 248 -22.22 -16.77 -1.66
N TYR A 249 -20.92 -17.01 -1.38
CA TYR A 249 -20.49 -17.59 -0.11
C TYR A 249 -20.93 -16.78 1.13
N CYS A 250 -21.28 -15.50 0.96
CA CYS A 250 -21.82 -14.68 2.03
C CYS A 250 -23.26 -15.03 2.41
N GLY A 251 -23.93 -15.92 1.65
CA GLY A 251 -25.31 -16.33 1.82
C GLY A 251 -26.36 -15.44 1.12
N ARG A 252 -25.92 -14.53 0.23
CA ARG A 252 -26.77 -13.69 -0.63
C ARG A 252 -26.62 -14.10 -2.08
N GLN A 253 -27.47 -13.55 -2.95
CA GLN A 253 -27.43 -13.82 -4.40
C GLN A 253 -27.02 -12.58 -5.18
N GLY A 254 -26.35 -12.83 -6.32
CA GLY A 254 -26.04 -11.80 -7.31
C GLY A 254 -24.89 -10.85 -6.94
N CYS A 255 -24.06 -11.22 -5.97
CA CYS A 255 -22.89 -10.43 -5.58
C CYS A 255 -21.83 -10.36 -6.69
N ALA A 256 -21.07 -9.27 -6.75
CA ALA A 256 -19.95 -9.07 -7.68
C ALA A 256 -18.92 -10.22 -7.63
N GLU A 257 -18.70 -10.81 -6.46
CA GLU A 257 -17.89 -12.02 -6.26
C GLU A 257 -18.21 -13.12 -7.26
N CYS A 258 -19.50 -13.36 -7.51
CA CYS A 258 -19.97 -14.46 -8.36
C CYS A 258 -19.70 -14.24 -9.87
N TYR A 259 -19.25 -13.04 -10.26
CA TYR A 259 -19.08 -12.64 -11.65
C TYR A 259 -17.71 -12.07 -11.97
N CYS A 260 -16.99 -11.56 -10.97
CA CYS A 260 -15.74 -10.83 -11.14
C CYS A 260 -14.56 -11.42 -10.36
N SER A 261 -14.72 -12.56 -9.69
CA SER A 261 -13.61 -13.29 -9.05
C SER A 261 -12.92 -14.23 -10.03
N VAL A 262 -11.72 -14.73 -9.69
CA VAL A 262 -11.07 -15.82 -10.41
C VAL A 262 -11.95 -17.07 -10.36
N ASN A 263 -12.52 -17.40 -9.21
CA ASN A 263 -13.39 -18.58 -9.05
C ASN A 263 -14.60 -18.54 -10.00
N SER A 264 -15.15 -17.36 -10.30
CA SER A 264 -16.25 -17.23 -11.27
C SER A 264 -15.78 -17.42 -12.73
N LEU A 265 -14.50 -17.18 -12.98
CA LEU A 265 -13.90 -17.23 -14.32
C LEU A 265 -13.47 -18.66 -14.72
N LEU A 266 -12.90 -19.44 -13.78
CA LEU A 266 -12.21 -20.69 -14.10
C LEU A 266 -13.09 -21.74 -14.77
N GLY A 267 -14.36 -21.90 -14.34
CA GLY A 267 -15.22 -22.99 -14.83
C GLY A 267 -14.61 -24.36 -14.58
N ASP A 268 -14.32 -25.09 -15.67
CA ASP A 268 -13.70 -26.43 -15.64
C ASP A 268 -12.16 -26.38 -15.74
N SER A 269 -11.55 -25.21 -15.60
CA SER A 269 -10.09 -25.06 -15.60
C SER A 269 -9.56 -25.10 -14.18
N ASP A 270 -8.42 -25.76 -13.95
CA ASP A 270 -7.81 -25.87 -12.62
C ASP A 270 -7.19 -24.57 -12.13
N ASN A 271 -6.75 -23.70 -13.05
CA ASN A 271 -6.09 -22.45 -12.74
C ASN A 271 -6.19 -21.44 -13.90
N LEU A 272 -5.76 -20.20 -13.66
CA LEU A 272 -5.80 -19.12 -14.67
C LEU A 272 -4.93 -19.41 -15.90
N GLU A 273 -3.77 -20.04 -15.74
CA GLU A 273 -2.87 -20.36 -16.85
C GLU A 273 -3.60 -21.29 -17.82
N GLU A 274 -4.18 -22.37 -17.34
CA GLU A 274 -4.94 -23.31 -18.15
C GLU A 274 -6.16 -22.65 -18.83
N PHE A 275 -6.90 -21.79 -18.09
CA PHE A 275 -8.03 -21.07 -18.65
C PHE A 275 -7.61 -20.20 -19.84
N PHE A 276 -6.53 -19.42 -19.70
CA PHE A 276 -6.06 -18.51 -20.75
C PHE A 276 -5.36 -19.27 -21.90
N GLU A 277 -4.76 -20.43 -21.64
CA GLU A 277 -4.27 -21.32 -22.69
C GLU A 277 -5.42 -21.88 -23.54
N LYS A 278 -6.48 -22.38 -22.92
CA LYS A 278 -7.70 -22.85 -23.63
C LYS A 278 -8.35 -21.70 -24.43
N LYS A 279 -8.51 -20.52 -23.83
CA LYS A 279 -9.01 -19.34 -24.52
C LYS A 279 -8.17 -19.00 -25.75
N SER A 280 -6.84 -19.00 -25.61
CA SER A 280 -5.91 -18.71 -26.72
C SER A 280 -5.92 -19.77 -27.81
N ALA A 281 -6.23 -21.02 -27.46
CA ALA A 281 -6.43 -22.10 -28.41
C ALA A 281 -7.79 -22.07 -29.14
N GLY A 282 -8.66 -21.11 -28.80
CA GLY A 282 -9.96 -20.92 -29.45
C GLY A 282 -11.11 -21.68 -28.80
N ASP A 283 -10.98 -22.10 -27.55
CA ASP A 283 -12.09 -22.71 -26.80
C ASP A 283 -13.23 -21.71 -26.64
N THR A 284 -14.39 -22.03 -27.22
CA THR A 284 -15.55 -21.15 -27.24
C THR A 284 -16.12 -20.88 -25.86
N GLY A 285 -16.12 -21.88 -24.97
CA GLY A 285 -16.62 -21.72 -23.59
C GLY A 285 -15.75 -20.76 -22.78
N CYS A 286 -14.42 -20.84 -22.92
CA CYS A 286 -13.50 -19.93 -22.27
C CYS A 286 -13.60 -18.50 -22.87
N ILE A 287 -13.80 -18.36 -24.19
CA ILE A 287 -13.98 -17.07 -24.85
C ILE A 287 -15.26 -16.39 -24.38
N GLU A 288 -16.40 -17.09 -24.38
CA GLU A 288 -17.70 -16.58 -23.94
C GLU A 288 -17.66 -16.17 -22.46
N ARG A 289 -17.05 -17.00 -21.60
CA ARG A 289 -16.91 -16.72 -20.18
C ARG A 289 -16.04 -15.50 -19.89
N TRP A 290 -14.96 -15.33 -20.68
CA TRP A 290 -14.12 -14.12 -20.59
C TRP A 290 -14.88 -12.87 -20.98
N GLU A 291 -15.64 -12.94 -22.06
CA GLU A 291 -16.45 -11.82 -22.53
C GLU A 291 -17.54 -11.44 -21.50
N ASP A 292 -18.19 -12.41 -20.90
CA ASP A 292 -19.17 -12.21 -19.85
C ASP A 292 -18.53 -11.61 -18.58
N TYR A 293 -17.34 -12.08 -18.22
CA TYR A 293 -16.54 -11.51 -17.15
C TYR A 293 -16.22 -10.03 -17.36
N LEU A 294 -15.78 -9.64 -18.57
CA LEU A 294 -15.51 -8.23 -18.91
C LEU A 294 -16.76 -7.37 -18.80
N ARG A 295 -17.93 -7.89 -19.22
CA ARG A 295 -19.21 -7.20 -19.11
C ARG A 295 -19.62 -6.96 -17.66
N HIS A 296 -19.53 -7.95 -16.80
CA HIS A 296 -19.85 -7.81 -15.38
C HIS A 296 -18.85 -6.91 -14.67
N LEU A 297 -17.56 -7.01 -14.98
CA LEU A 297 -16.54 -6.11 -14.45
C LEU A 297 -16.81 -4.66 -14.84
N SER A 298 -17.28 -4.40 -16.07
CA SER A 298 -17.63 -3.04 -16.49
C SER A 298 -18.84 -2.48 -15.74
N ILE A 299 -19.81 -3.33 -15.34
CA ILE A 299 -20.93 -2.90 -14.47
C ILE A 299 -20.39 -2.49 -13.09
N LEU A 300 -19.51 -3.30 -12.50
CA LEU A 300 -18.91 -2.99 -11.21
C LEU A 300 -18.13 -1.67 -11.26
N ILE A 301 -17.28 -1.50 -12.28
CA ILE A 301 -16.49 -0.28 -12.48
C ILE A 301 -17.41 0.95 -12.59
N ASN A 302 -18.42 0.90 -13.45
CA ASN A 302 -19.37 2.00 -13.61
C ASN A 302 -20.07 2.35 -12.28
N ASN A 303 -20.58 1.34 -11.55
CA ASN A 303 -21.26 1.56 -10.28
C ASN A 303 -20.34 2.23 -9.23
N LEU A 304 -19.07 1.83 -9.16
CA LEU A 304 -18.09 2.41 -8.27
C LEU A 304 -17.71 3.83 -8.68
N HIS A 305 -17.52 4.06 -9.97
CA HIS A 305 -17.17 5.37 -10.50
C HIS A 305 -18.29 6.40 -10.32
N MET A 306 -19.55 6.00 -10.47
CA MET A 306 -20.71 6.85 -10.19
C MET A 306 -20.82 7.33 -8.75
N VAL A 307 -20.15 6.65 -7.81
CA VAL A 307 -20.16 7.02 -6.38
C VAL A 307 -18.91 7.80 -5.99
N LEU A 308 -17.75 7.42 -6.56
CA LEU A 308 -16.45 7.88 -6.07
C LEU A 308 -15.70 8.78 -7.06
N GLU A 309 -16.00 8.72 -8.37
CA GLU A 309 -15.32 9.49 -9.44
C GLU A 309 -13.77 9.42 -9.35
N HIS A 310 -13.25 8.24 -8.99
CA HIS A 310 -11.82 7.99 -8.79
C HIS A 310 -11.17 7.34 -10.01
N THR A 311 -9.84 7.39 -10.07
CA THR A 311 -9.06 6.45 -10.90
C THR A 311 -9.34 5.02 -10.44
N VAL A 312 -9.74 4.15 -11.38
CA VAL A 312 -9.98 2.73 -11.12
C VAL A 312 -8.76 1.93 -11.54
N ILE A 313 -8.17 1.20 -10.61
CA ILE A 313 -7.01 0.32 -10.86
C ILE A 313 -7.47 -1.13 -10.81
N LEU A 314 -7.26 -1.86 -11.90
CA LEU A 314 -7.54 -3.30 -11.99
C LEU A 314 -6.27 -4.08 -11.66
N GLY A 315 -6.22 -4.70 -10.48
CA GLY A 315 -5.08 -5.49 -10.02
C GLY A 315 -5.45 -6.93 -9.67
N GLY A 316 -4.56 -7.64 -9.01
CA GLY A 316 -4.76 -9.05 -8.62
C GLY A 316 -4.26 -10.07 -9.65
N HIS A 317 -4.67 -11.34 -9.48
CA HIS A 317 -4.15 -12.46 -10.28
C HIS A 317 -4.60 -12.42 -11.75
N VAL A 318 -5.75 -11.82 -12.06
CA VAL A 318 -6.24 -11.69 -13.43
C VAL A 318 -5.54 -10.56 -14.20
N ALA A 319 -5.02 -9.55 -13.48
CA ALA A 319 -4.46 -8.35 -14.11
C ALA A 319 -3.38 -8.60 -15.19
N PRO A 320 -2.47 -9.59 -15.08
CA PRO A 320 -1.46 -9.88 -16.10
C PRO A 320 -2.01 -10.42 -17.41
N TYR A 321 -3.23 -10.92 -17.40
CA TYR A 321 -3.85 -11.54 -18.58
C TYR A 321 -4.67 -10.56 -19.40
N PHE A 322 -4.92 -9.34 -18.89
CA PHE A 322 -5.58 -8.30 -19.70
C PHE A 322 -4.67 -7.82 -20.82
N THR A 323 -5.25 -7.75 -22.01
CA THR A 323 -4.65 -7.14 -23.19
C THR A 323 -5.16 -5.70 -23.37
N ASP A 324 -4.52 -4.92 -24.25
CA ASP A 324 -5.00 -3.59 -24.61
C ASP A 324 -6.41 -3.65 -25.26
N GLU A 325 -6.73 -4.76 -25.96
CA GLU A 325 -8.06 -5.02 -26.51
C GLU A 325 -9.10 -5.21 -25.40
N ASP A 326 -8.76 -5.97 -24.34
CA ASP A 326 -9.64 -6.16 -23.18
C ASP A 326 -9.92 -4.84 -22.47
N PHE A 327 -8.90 -4.00 -22.28
CA PHE A 327 -9.10 -2.64 -21.73
C PHE A 327 -9.98 -1.78 -22.63
N SER A 328 -9.83 -1.88 -23.96
CA SER A 328 -10.67 -1.17 -24.91
C SER A 328 -12.13 -1.62 -24.82
N LYS A 329 -12.37 -2.94 -24.68
CA LYS A 329 -13.71 -3.50 -24.46
C LYS A 329 -14.32 -3.04 -23.14
N ILE A 330 -13.57 -3.12 -22.03
CA ILE A 330 -14.05 -2.66 -20.71
C ILE A 330 -14.46 -1.19 -20.79
N ARG A 331 -13.62 -0.33 -21.37
CA ARG A 331 -13.90 1.10 -21.53
C ARG A 331 -15.13 1.34 -22.39
N HIS A 332 -15.28 0.60 -23.46
CA HIS A 332 -16.47 0.65 -24.32
C HIS A 332 -17.74 0.26 -23.54
N TYR A 333 -17.72 -0.86 -22.81
CA TYR A 333 -18.87 -1.30 -22.02
C TYR A 333 -19.21 -0.36 -20.85
N VAL A 334 -18.23 0.32 -20.29
CA VAL A 334 -18.45 1.36 -19.28
C VAL A 334 -19.09 2.58 -19.94
N ALA A 335 -18.57 3.05 -21.07
CA ALA A 335 -19.12 4.19 -21.80
C ALA A 335 -20.57 3.97 -22.26
N GLU A 336 -20.93 2.75 -22.70
CA GLU A 336 -22.32 2.42 -23.05
C GLU A 336 -23.31 2.52 -21.88
N ARG A 337 -22.80 2.42 -20.63
CA ARG A 337 -23.60 2.46 -19.40
C ARG A 337 -23.58 3.82 -18.71
N SER A 338 -22.54 4.59 -18.94
CA SER A 338 -22.40 5.90 -18.33
C SER A 338 -23.48 6.86 -18.90
N THR A 339 -24.03 7.67 -18.01
CA THR A 339 -24.96 8.75 -18.38
C THR A 339 -24.19 9.97 -18.91
N PHE A 340 -22.91 10.05 -18.60
CA PHE A 340 -22.03 11.16 -18.94
C PHE A 340 -21.08 10.75 -20.06
N ASP A 341 -20.75 11.69 -20.95
CA ASP A 341 -19.71 11.51 -21.97
C ASP A 341 -18.31 11.64 -21.35
N ASP A 342 -18.04 10.81 -20.35
CA ASP A 342 -16.78 10.86 -19.62
C ASP A 342 -15.66 10.14 -20.37
N ASP A 343 -14.46 10.69 -20.27
CA ASP A 343 -13.26 10.00 -20.70
C ASP A 343 -13.01 8.78 -19.78
N THR A 344 -13.04 7.58 -20.34
CA THR A 344 -12.81 6.32 -19.63
C THR A 344 -11.32 6.02 -19.36
N SER A 345 -10.41 6.99 -19.60
CA SER A 345 -8.98 6.86 -19.32
C SER A 345 -8.64 6.67 -17.83
N TYR A 346 -9.59 6.96 -16.94
CA TYR A 346 -9.47 6.70 -15.51
C TYR A 346 -9.37 5.20 -15.18
N ILE A 347 -9.71 4.29 -16.10
CA ILE A 347 -9.56 2.85 -15.93
C ILE A 347 -8.16 2.45 -16.38
N ILE A 348 -7.32 2.03 -15.44
CA ILE A 348 -5.92 1.72 -15.69
C ILE A 348 -5.53 0.32 -15.18
N PRO A 349 -4.55 -0.33 -15.82
CA PRO A 349 -4.01 -1.58 -15.31
C PRO A 349 -3.23 -1.36 -14.01
N GLY A 350 -3.35 -2.30 -13.08
CA GLY A 350 -2.46 -2.40 -11.93
C GLY A 350 -1.08 -2.91 -12.37
N ASN A 351 -0.08 -2.44 -11.68
CA ASN A 351 1.31 -2.61 -12.12
C ASN A 351 1.90 -4.01 -11.94
N HIS A 352 1.22 -5.02 -11.41
CA HIS A 352 1.71 -6.43 -11.43
C HIS A 352 0.99 -7.44 -10.51
N ALA A 353 1.00 -8.71 -10.96
CA ALA A 353 0.46 -9.91 -10.29
C ALA A 353 1.31 -10.46 -9.13
N ASN A 354 2.60 -10.22 -9.08
CA ASN A 354 3.47 -10.72 -8.00
C ASN A 354 3.62 -9.74 -6.83
N ILE A 355 2.56 -9.04 -6.51
CA ILE A 355 2.56 -7.82 -5.71
C ILE A 355 2.55 -8.12 -4.22
N ILE A 356 2.01 -9.23 -3.79
CA ILE A 356 1.81 -9.53 -2.37
C ILE A 356 3.12 -9.48 -1.58
N PHE A 357 4.24 -9.92 -2.18
CA PHE A 357 5.57 -9.76 -1.58
C PHE A 357 6.10 -8.32 -1.54
N ARG A 358 5.58 -7.41 -2.37
CA ARG A 358 5.98 -6.00 -2.35
C ARG A 358 5.12 -5.16 -1.41
N ILE A 359 3.95 -5.61 -1.08
CA ILE A 359 2.87 -4.96 -0.35
C ILE A 359 3.24 -4.67 1.08
N PHE A 360 3.82 -5.63 1.75
CA PHE A 360 4.31 -5.45 3.12
C PHE A 360 5.45 -4.43 3.22
N ARG A 361 6.07 -4.08 2.10
CA ARG A 361 7.19 -3.13 2.01
C ARG A 361 6.95 -1.81 2.69
N LEU A 362 5.75 -1.28 2.59
CA LEU A 362 5.49 0.12 2.88
C LEU A 362 4.58 0.35 4.04
N PHE A 363 3.51 -0.42 4.15
CA PHE A 363 2.58 -0.26 5.25
C PHE A 363 3.27 -0.45 6.60
N ILE A 364 4.18 -1.42 6.67
CA ILE A 364 4.91 -1.73 7.91
C ILE A 364 5.96 -0.66 8.19
N ILE A 365 6.74 -0.22 7.19
CA ILE A 365 7.75 0.82 7.40
C ILE A 365 7.09 2.11 7.87
N PHE A 366 6.01 2.53 7.23
CA PHE A 366 5.36 3.79 7.57
C PHE A 366 4.50 3.72 8.82
N HIS A 367 3.77 2.63 9.03
CA HIS A 367 2.93 2.51 10.22
C HIS A 367 3.75 2.42 11.52
N PHE A 368 4.94 1.83 11.47
CA PHE A 368 5.79 1.66 12.64
C PHE A 368 6.93 2.67 12.74
N PHE A 369 7.46 3.17 11.63
CA PHE A 369 8.61 4.09 11.63
C PHE A 369 8.21 5.55 11.83
N PHE A 370 7.15 5.99 11.17
CA PHE A 370 6.71 7.37 11.25
C PHE A 370 5.46 7.51 12.14
N ARG A 371 5.60 7.26 13.43
CA ARG A 371 4.62 7.70 14.45
C ARG A 371 4.48 9.23 14.53
N LEU A 372 4.89 9.96 13.51
CA LEU A 372 4.76 11.39 13.40
C LEU A 372 3.47 11.71 12.62
N PRO A 373 2.74 12.78 12.97
CA PRO A 373 1.56 13.24 12.25
C PRO A 373 1.97 13.90 10.93
N ILE A 374 2.59 13.14 10.03
CA ILE A 374 2.97 13.60 8.70
C ILE A 374 2.19 12.75 7.70
N ASP A 375 1.50 13.44 6.80
CA ASP A 375 0.84 12.88 5.63
C ASP A 375 1.84 12.06 4.79
N ILE A 376 1.81 10.76 5.03
CA ILE A 376 2.72 9.74 4.47
C ILE A 376 2.66 9.74 2.95
N PHE A 377 1.48 9.96 2.37
CA PHE A 377 1.30 9.96 0.92
C PHE A 377 1.94 11.18 0.26
N THR A 378 1.97 12.31 0.92
CA THR A 378 2.72 13.47 0.45
C THR A 378 4.23 13.18 0.42
N PHE A 379 4.74 12.45 1.42
CA PHE A 379 6.14 12.05 1.48
C PHE A 379 6.50 11.07 0.35
N VAL A 380 5.74 10.00 0.15
CA VAL A 380 5.93 9.00 -0.90
C VAL A 380 5.82 9.61 -2.28
N ARG A 381 4.82 10.45 -2.48
CA ARG A 381 4.58 11.18 -3.72
C ARG A 381 5.78 12.04 -4.12
N TYR A 382 6.32 12.80 -3.19
CA TYR A 382 7.50 13.64 -3.42
C TYR A 382 8.73 12.80 -3.79
N TYR A 383 8.96 11.67 -3.12
CA TYR A 383 10.08 10.76 -3.43
C TYR A 383 10.04 10.21 -4.85
N ASN A 384 8.89 9.72 -5.29
CA ASN A 384 8.75 9.10 -6.61
C ASN A 384 8.78 10.12 -7.76
N ILE A 385 8.23 11.31 -7.58
CA ILE A 385 8.30 12.41 -8.56
C ILE A 385 9.76 12.79 -8.80
N ASN A 386 10.56 12.87 -7.74
CA ASN A 386 11.96 13.28 -7.85
C ASN A 386 12.85 12.18 -8.42
N LYS A 387 12.58 10.91 -8.11
CA LYS A 387 13.29 9.77 -8.71
C LYS A 387 13.06 9.68 -10.23
N ARG A 388 11.85 10.01 -10.72
CA ARG A 388 11.53 10.01 -12.17
C ARG A 388 12.12 11.21 -12.92
N LYS A 389 12.32 12.35 -12.28
CA LYS A 389 12.82 13.59 -12.92
C LYS A 389 14.33 13.72 -12.96
N GLY A 390 15.09 12.68 -12.57
CA GLY A 390 16.54 12.65 -12.76
C GLY A 390 17.33 13.71 -11.98
N GLY A 391 16.87 14.13 -10.81
CA GLY A 391 17.66 14.90 -9.86
C GLY A 391 17.58 16.42 -10.00
N ARG A 392 17.91 17.14 -8.99
CA ARG A 392 18.00 18.58 -8.63
C ARG A 392 16.68 19.20 -8.21
N THR A 393 16.32 19.00 -6.94
CA THR A 393 15.00 19.38 -6.39
C THR A 393 15.07 20.28 -5.17
N THR A 394 16.06 21.13 -5.04
CA THR A 394 16.23 21.99 -3.88
C THR A 394 15.17 23.12 -3.79
N ASN A 395 14.61 23.56 -4.92
CA ASN A 395 13.68 24.70 -4.93
C ASN A 395 12.19 24.33 -4.78
N GLN A 396 11.77 23.09 -5.08
CA GLN A 396 10.36 22.72 -5.06
C GLN A 396 9.84 22.34 -3.67
N LEU A 397 10.69 21.80 -2.79
CA LEU A 397 10.31 21.50 -1.40
C LEU A 397 9.97 22.77 -0.61
N ASN A 398 10.79 23.81 -0.77
CA ASN A 398 10.56 25.10 -0.14
C ASN A 398 9.30 25.82 -0.66
N LEU A 399 8.96 25.64 -1.94
CA LEU A 399 7.72 26.17 -2.51
C LEU A 399 6.49 25.43 -1.99
N TYR A 400 6.58 24.10 -1.83
CA TYR A 400 5.50 23.26 -1.32
C TYR A 400 5.24 23.52 0.18
N LEU A 401 6.29 23.56 1.02
CA LEU A 401 6.16 23.86 2.45
C LEU A 401 5.59 25.27 2.67
N LYS A 402 6.03 26.26 1.89
CA LYS A 402 5.48 27.62 1.92
C LYS A 402 4.04 27.72 1.38
N SER A 403 3.61 26.84 0.51
CA SER A 403 2.21 26.82 0.03
C SER A 403 1.24 26.29 1.08
N LYS A 404 1.65 25.29 1.90
CA LYS A 404 0.85 24.80 3.03
C LYS A 404 0.74 25.82 4.17
N GLU A 405 1.79 26.58 4.45
CA GLU A 405 1.73 27.67 5.44
C GLU A 405 0.79 28.81 5.02
N ARG A 406 0.65 29.08 3.72
CA ARG A 406 -0.30 30.08 3.19
C ARG A 406 -1.74 29.58 3.10
N GLY A 407 -1.97 28.30 2.91
CA GLY A 407 -3.31 27.71 2.83
C GLY A 407 -4.06 27.70 4.17
N THR A 408 -3.36 27.75 5.31
CA THR A 408 -3.96 27.83 6.64
C THR A 408 -4.35 29.25 7.09
N VAL A 409 -4.01 30.28 6.32
CA VAL A 409 -4.28 31.69 6.66
C VAL A 409 -5.50 32.27 5.92
N GLN A 410 -6.03 31.61 4.89
CA GLN A 410 -7.09 32.16 4.04
C GLN A 410 -8.54 31.78 4.40
N CYS A 411 -8.77 31.08 5.51
CA CYS A 411 -10.12 30.78 6.02
C CYS A 411 -10.62 31.69 7.15
N ARG A 412 -10.02 32.88 7.35
CA ARG A 412 -10.56 33.88 8.27
C ARG A 412 -10.64 35.24 7.59
N GLY A 413 -11.80 35.54 7.01
CA GLY A 413 -12.12 36.89 6.64
C GLY A 413 -12.92 37.04 5.37
N GLN A 414 -14.20 36.74 5.42
CA GLN A 414 -15.25 37.51 4.73
C GLN A 414 -16.64 36.95 5.12
N SER A 415 -17.06 37.34 6.33
CA SER A 415 -18.48 37.43 6.63
C SER A 415 -18.80 38.92 6.74
N LYS A 416 -19.23 39.52 5.68
CA LYS A 416 -20.06 40.74 5.73
C LYS A 416 -21.22 40.60 4.78
N LEU A 417 -22.36 40.33 5.37
CA LEU A 417 -23.69 40.49 4.78
C LEU A 417 -23.80 41.85 4.08
N LYS A 418 -24.43 41.87 2.91
CA LYS A 418 -25.38 42.92 2.55
C LYS A 418 -26.65 42.27 2.04
N ARG A 419 -27.74 42.55 2.80
CA ARG A 419 -29.12 42.42 2.33
C ARG A 419 -29.37 43.43 1.22
N VAL A 420 -29.97 43.03 0.17
CA VAL A 420 -31.24 43.59 -0.37
C VAL A 420 -31.91 42.42 -1.12
#